data_381e9d464ae4d9b194172321e47f3f8c
#
_entry.id   381e9d464ae4d9b194172321e47f3f8c
#
_cell.length_a   1.000
_cell.length_b   1.000
_cell.length_c   1.000
_cell.angle_alpha   90.00
_cell.angle_beta   90.00
_cell.angle_gamma   90.00
#
_symmetry.space_group_name_H-M   'P 1'
#
loop_
_entity.id
_entity.type
_entity.pdbx_description
1 polymer ?
#
loop_
_entity_poly.entity_id
_entity_poly.type
_entity_poly.pdbx_seq_one_letter_code
_entity_poly.pdbx_strand_id
1 'polypeptide(L)'
;MINDEKDRCSNCSKAVNRRELLMLAGAATGLSVLGGAVSGCGNPTGTPRTGPVTAGNIAALTVGSLLVMTNLVVARDANGVYAMSAVCTHAGCLLDDSADKISTGLNCACHGSTFDGDGNVTRGPARSPLQHYAVTIAADGTITVDGSQPVSASTRTPAG
;
A
#
# COMPACT_ATOMS: atom_id res chain seq x y z
N MET A 1 13.08 5.13 25.43
CA MET A 1 13.23 3.80 24.83
C MET A 1 12.40 3.79 23.57
N ILE A 2 12.97 3.46 22.47
CA ILE A 2 12.47 3.30 21.10
C ILE A 2 12.94 4.42 20.17
N ASN A 3 14.17 4.24 19.66
CA ASN A 3 14.73 4.98 18.52
C ASN A 3 15.30 3.99 17.50
N ASP A 4 14.57 2.89 17.19
CA ASP A 4 15.13 1.78 16.37
C ASP A 4 14.63 1.77 14.92
N GLU A 5 13.77 2.71 14.54
CA GLU A 5 13.16 2.72 13.20
C GLU A 5 13.86 3.68 12.22
N LYS A 6 14.68 4.58 12.73
CA LYS A 6 15.40 5.57 11.90
C LYS A 6 16.69 5.03 11.28
N ASP A 7 17.21 3.93 11.82
CA ASP A 7 18.51 3.39 11.40
C ASP A 7 18.44 2.36 10.25
N ARG A 8 17.24 1.92 9.85
CA ARG A 8 17.08 0.98 8.73
C ARG A 8 17.29 1.59 7.35
N CYS A 9 17.17 2.89 7.22
CA CYS A 9 17.35 3.57 5.91
C CYS A 9 18.75 4.14 5.67
N SER A 10 19.61 4.20 6.68
CA SER A 10 20.95 4.83 6.55
C SER A 10 21.98 3.98 5.79
N ASN A 11 21.69 2.72 5.50
CA ASN A 11 22.65 1.80 4.87
C ASN A 11 22.45 1.62 3.36
N CYS A 12 21.50 2.34 2.73
CA CYS A 12 21.28 2.30 1.28
C CYS A 12 22.22 3.19 0.45
N SER A 13 23.14 3.93 1.07
CA SER A 13 24.00 4.91 0.37
C SER A 13 25.37 4.41 -0.07
N LYS A 14 25.72 3.14 0.11
CA LYS A 14 26.95 2.61 -0.46
C LYS A 14 26.72 2.02 -1.85
N ALA A 15 26.62 2.92 -2.84
CA ALA A 15 26.78 2.52 -4.24
C ALA A 15 28.18 1.95 -4.44
N VAL A 16 28.26 0.65 -4.68
CA VAL A 16 29.50 -0.03 -5.06
C VAL A 16 29.93 0.54 -6.42
N ASN A 17 31.08 1.20 -6.44
CA ASN A 17 31.63 1.85 -7.63
C ASN A 17 32.06 0.76 -8.63
N ARG A 18 31.63 0.85 -9.88
CA ARG A 18 31.90 -0.10 -10.96
C ARG A 18 33.38 -0.43 -11.18
N ARG A 19 34.31 0.38 -10.63
CA ARG A 19 35.75 0.17 -10.74
C ARG A 19 36.32 -0.88 -9.76
N GLU A 20 35.62 -1.16 -8.65
CA GLU A 20 36.10 -2.17 -7.69
C GLU A 20 35.71 -3.60 -8.07
N LEU A 21 34.73 -3.77 -8.96
CA LEU A 21 34.28 -5.11 -9.40
C LEU A 21 35.23 -5.81 -10.38
N LEU A 22 36.21 -5.10 -10.94
CA LEU A 22 37.11 -5.63 -11.98
C LEU A 22 38.48 -6.14 -11.47
N MET A 23 38.74 -6.05 -10.17
CA MET A 23 40.04 -6.44 -9.62
C MET A 23 40.09 -7.82 -8.95
N LEU A 24 38.99 -8.60 -8.97
CA LEU A 24 38.93 -9.93 -8.35
C LEU A 24 38.65 -11.06 -9.35
N ALA A 25 39.19 -10.95 -10.57
CA ALA A 25 39.23 -12.06 -11.53
C ALA A 25 40.61 -12.75 -11.48
N GLY A 26 40.83 -13.63 -10.53
CA GLY A 26 42.03 -14.43 -10.43
C GLY A 26 41.84 -15.64 -9.51
N ALA A 27 41.66 -16.82 -10.14
CA ALA A 27 41.90 -18.18 -9.66
C ALA A 27 41.20 -18.65 -8.38
N ALA A 28 40.15 -19.48 -8.55
CA ALA A 28 40.10 -20.80 -7.90
C ALA A 28 38.78 -21.54 -8.32
N THR A 29 38.99 -22.73 -8.86
CA THR A 29 38.01 -23.79 -9.10
C THR A 29 37.33 -24.20 -7.80
N GLY A 30 35.98 -24.06 -7.72
CA GLY A 30 35.24 -24.51 -6.54
C GLY A 30 33.75 -24.24 -6.75
N LEU A 31 33.01 -25.27 -7.23
CA LEU A 31 31.57 -25.26 -7.43
C LEU A 31 30.88 -25.18 -6.08
N SER A 32 30.35 -24.02 -5.71
CA SER A 32 29.36 -23.85 -4.64
C SER A 32 28.40 -22.75 -5.04
N VAL A 33 27.22 -23.16 -5.55
CA VAL A 33 26.07 -22.27 -5.79
C VAL A 33 25.49 -21.92 -4.42
N LEU A 34 26.02 -20.87 -3.78
CA LEU A 34 25.36 -20.16 -2.70
C LEU A 34 24.49 -19.09 -3.34
N GLY A 35 23.20 -19.39 -3.41
CA GLY A 35 22.18 -18.41 -3.81
C GLY A 35 22.24 -17.21 -2.87
N GLY A 36 22.97 -16.18 -3.26
CA GLY A 36 22.95 -14.88 -2.59
C GLY A 36 21.56 -14.25 -2.80
N ALA A 37 20.78 -14.21 -1.73
CA ALA A 37 19.59 -13.37 -1.71
C ALA A 37 20.05 -11.91 -1.90
N VAL A 38 19.88 -11.36 -3.08
CA VAL A 38 19.96 -9.92 -3.32
C VAL A 38 18.78 -9.29 -2.61
N SER A 39 18.97 -8.86 -1.36
CA SER A 39 18.02 -7.98 -0.66
C SER A 39 18.05 -6.63 -1.37
N GLY A 40 17.30 -6.53 -2.47
CA GLY A 40 17.01 -5.24 -3.09
C GLY A 40 16.18 -4.42 -2.11
N CYS A 41 16.60 -3.21 -1.79
CA CYS A 41 15.77 -2.19 -1.14
C CYS A 41 14.69 -1.75 -2.15
N GLY A 42 13.73 -2.62 -2.44
CA GLY A 42 12.56 -2.30 -3.24
C GLY A 42 11.41 -1.96 -2.29
N ASN A 43 10.71 -0.87 -2.56
CA ASN A 43 9.42 -0.64 -1.91
C ASN A 43 8.53 -1.87 -2.15
N PRO A 44 7.77 -2.30 -1.15
CA PRO A 44 6.89 -3.44 -1.32
C PRO A 44 5.90 -3.19 -2.45
N THR A 45 5.90 -4.06 -3.44
CA THR A 45 4.85 -4.09 -4.47
C THR A 45 3.68 -4.89 -3.93
N GLY A 46 2.48 -4.30 -4.02
CA GLY A 46 1.25 -4.96 -3.63
C GLY A 46 0.55 -5.61 -4.82
N THR A 47 -0.12 -6.71 -4.56
CA THR A 47 -1.14 -7.23 -5.47
C THR A 47 -2.51 -6.80 -4.96
N PRO A 48 -3.46 -6.45 -5.85
CA PRO A 48 -4.84 -6.20 -5.43
C PRO A 48 -5.39 -7.39 -4.64
N ARG A 49 -6.18 -7.09 -3.61
CA ARG A 49 -6.82 -8.14 -2.80
C ARG A 49 -7.80 -8.95 -3.64
N THR A 50 -7.84 -10.23 -3.36
CA THR A 50 -8.84 -11.16 -3.89
C THR A 50 -9.54 -11.84 -2.71
N GLY A 51 -10.88 -11.85 -2.73
CA GLY A 51 -11.71 -12.45 -1.69
C GLY A 51 -11.97 -11.56 -0.46
N PRO A 52 -12.80 -12.04 0.48
CA PRO A 52 -13.25 -11.29 1.64
C PRO A 52 -12.15 -11.15 2.70
N VAL A 53 -12.08 -9.96 3.30
CA VAL A 53 -11.14 -9.61 4.38
C VAL A 53 -11.86 -8.81 5.44
N THR A 54 -11.71 -9.18 6.71
CA THR A 54 -12.18 -8.37 7.84
C THR A 54 -11.30 -7.13 7.97
N ALA A 55 -11.93 -5.96 7.92
CA ALA A 55 -11.27 -4.66 7.93
C ALA A 55 -11.50 -3.87 9.23
N GLY A 56 -11.90 -4.53 10.30
CA GLY A 56 -12.14 -3.92 11.59
C GLY A 56 -13.62 -3.77 11.93
N ASN A 57 -13.94 -2.80 12.80
CA ASN A 57 -15.30 -2.54 13.26
C ASN A 57 -15.69 -1.08 13.02
N ILE A 58 -16.95 -0.86 12.65
CA ILE A 58 -17.49 0.47 12.34
C ILE A 58 -17.39 1.46 13.50
N ALA A 59 -17.41 0.95 14.75
CA ALA A 59 -17.28 1.78 15.95
C ALA A 59 -15.91 2.48 16.04
N ALA A 60 -14.87 1.91 15.42
CA ALA A 60 -13.54 2.50 15.38
C ALA A 60 -13.30 3.40 14.17
N LEU A 61 -14.22 3.41 13.18
CA LEU A 61 -14.10 4.17 11.95
C LEU A 61 -15.02 5.39 11.97
N THR A 62 -14.51 6.55 12.35
CA THR A 62 -15.31 7.80 12.43
C THR A 62 -15.54 8.42 11.04
N VAL A 63 -16.58 9.24 10.91
CA VAL A 63 -16.82 9.99 9.66
C VAL A 63 -15.64 10.92 9.34
N GLY A 64 -15.14 10.85 8.12
CA GLY A 64 -13.97 11.60 7.66
C GLY A 64 -12.65 10.87 7.88
N SER A 65 -12.64 9.71 8.55
CA SER A 65 -11.43 8.91 8.74
C SER A 65 -11.17 7.94 7.58
N LEU A 66 -9.92 7.55 7.48
CA LEU A 66 -9.40 6.63 6.51
C LEU A 66 -8.40 5.70 7.20
N LEU A 67 -8.44 4.42 6.90
CA LEU A 67 -7.55 3.40 7.45
C LEU A 67 -6.86 2.70 6.28
N VAL A 68 -5.53 2.82 6.21
CA VAL A 68 -4.72 2.07 5.25
C VAL A 68 -4.30 0.75 5.87
N MET A 69 -4.62 -0.32 5.20
CA MET A 69 -4.18 -1.69 5.50
C MET A 69 -3.21 -2.15 4.42
N THR A 70 -2.60 -3.32 4.57
CA THR A 70 -1.53 -3.79 3.67
C THR A 70 -1.85 -3.62 2.17
N ASN A 71 -3.07 -3.94 1.72
CA ASN A 71 -3.44 -3.84 0.30
C ASN A 71 -4.81 -3.17 0.10
N LEU A 72 -5.40 -2.63 1.16
CA LEU A 72 -6.72 -2.02 1.18
C LEU A 72 -6.70 -0.70 1.91
N VAL A 73 -7.55 0.21 1.46
CA VAL A 73 -7.95 1.40 2.18
C VAL A 73 -9.42 1.26 2.52
N VAL A 74 -9.80 1.49 3.76
CA VAL A 74 -11.18 1.57 4.20
C VAL A 74 -11.45 2.97 4.73
N ALA A 75 -12.51 3.59 4.29
CA ALA A 75 -12.85 4.95 4.69
C ALA A 75 -14.34 5.09 4.99
N ARG A 76 -14.69 6.10 5.79
CA ARG A 76 -16.06 6.45 6.12
C ARG A 76 -16.31 7.93 5.86
N ASP A 77 -17.23 8.22 4.97
CA ASP A 77 -17.77 9.57 4.73
C ASP A 77 -19.17 9.71 5.33
N ALA A 78 -19.84 10.84 5.06
CA ALA A 78 -21.19 11.09 5.54
C ALA A 78 -22.24 10.15 4.90
N ASN A 79 -21.93 9.51 3.78
CA ASN A 79 -22.84 8.63 3.05
C ASN A 79 -22.65 7.15 3.43
N GLY A 80 -21.57 6.81 4.11
CA GLY A 80 -21.30 5.43 4.56
C GLY A 80 -19.85 5.02 4.46
N VAL A 81 -19.62 3.71 4.49
CA VAL A 81 -18.30 3.08 4.39
C VAL A 81 -18.02 2.62 2.97
N TYR A 82 -16.78 2.81 2.54
CA TYR A 82 -16.28 2.32 1.26
C TYR A 82 -14.86 1.78 1.39
N ALA A 83 -14.45 1.00 0.44
CA ALA A 83 -13.10 0.45 0.40
C ALA A 83 -12.51 0.51 -0.99
N MET A 84 -11.20 0.66 -1.07
CA MET A 84 -10.45 0.71 -2.32
C MET A 84 -9.08 0.06 -2.18
N SER A 85 -8.44 -0.20 -3.29
CA SER A 85 -7.08 -0.75 -3.33
C SER A 85 -6.07 0.23 -2.74
N ALA A 86 -5.16 -0.25 -1.90
CA ALA A 86 -3.97 0.48 -1.47
C ALA A 86 -2.78 0.25 -2.43
N VAL A 87 -3.03 -0.29 -3.61
CA VAL A 87 -2.00 -0.55 -4.62
C VAL A 87 -2.01 0.56 -5.67
N CYS A 88 -0.90 1.30 -5.77
CA CYS A 88 -0.73 2.42 -6.68
C CYS A 88 -0.87 1.97 -8.14
N THR A 89 -1.75 2.62 -8.89
CA THR A 89 -2.07 2.29 -10.28
C THR A 89 -0.96 2.66 -11.29
N HIS A 90 0.12 3.31 -10.84
CA HIS A 90 1.29 3.58 -11.69
C HIS A 90 2.16 2.33 -11.89
N ALA A 91 2.63 1.73 -10.80
CA ALA A 91 3.63 0.64 -10.85
C ALA A 91 3.45 -0.39 -9.73
N GLY A 92 2.28 -0.46 -9.10
CA GLY A 92 1.96 -1.48 -8.12
C GLY A 92 2.58 -1.31 -6.73
N CYS A 93 3.21 -0.17 -6.42
CA CYS A 93 3.69 0.09 -5.06
C CYS A 93 2.54 0.20 -4.07
N LEU A 94 2.77 -0.18 -2.82
CA LEU A 94 1.82 0.11 -1.76
C LEU A 94 1.78 1.61 -1.46
N LEU A 95 0.59 2.12 -1.17
CA LEU A 95 0.40 3.49 -0.73
C LEU A 95 0.93 3.65 0.69
N ASP A 96 1.30 4.89 1.03
CA ASP A 96 1.74 5.27 2.37
C ASP A 96 0.60 5.04 3.38
N ASP A 97 0.91 4.36 4.48
CA ASP A 97 -0.02 4.01 5.56
C ASP A 97 -0.18 5.12 6.62
N SER A 98 0.50 6.24 6.46
CA SER A 98 0.40 7.39 7.37
C SER A 98 -0.89 8.21 7.20
N ALA A 99 -1.66 7.97 6.13
CA ALA A 99 -2.93 8.66 5.90
C ALA A 99 -4.02 8.16 6.86
N ASP A 100 -4.62 9.08 7.60
CA ASP A 100 -5.68 8.79 8.58
C ASP A 100 -7.01 9.49 8.28
N LYS A 101 -7.02 10.42 7.30
CA LYS A 101 -8.19 11.24 6.95
C LYS A 101 -8.43 11.28 5.46
N ILE A 102 -9.71 11.25 5.09
CA ILE A 102 -10.16 11.40 3.70
C ILE A 102 -9.64 12.72 3.09
N SER A 103 -9.64 13.80 3.87
CA SER A 103 -9.19 15.13 3.42
C SER A 103 -7.69 15.22 3.12
N THR A 104 -6.87 14.35 3.70
CA THR A 104 -5.42 14.30 3.45
C THR A 104 -5.12 13.61 2.12
N GLY A 105 -5.99 12.68 1.70
CA GLY A 105 -5.76 11.82 0.54
C GLY A 105 -4.66 10.79 0.79
N LEU A 106 -4.17 10.20 -0.30
CA LEU A 106 -3.23 9.09 -0.27
C LEU A 106 -1.99 9.42 -1.11
N ASN A 107 -0.83 9.00 -0.64
CA ASN A 107 0.45 9.23 -1.31
C ASN A 107 1.14 7.90 -1.67
N CYS A 108 1.79 7.87 -2.82
CA CYS A 108 2.63 6.76 -3.25
C CYS A 108 4.10 7.21 -3.23
N ALA A 109 4.85 6.75 -2.25
CA ALA A 109 6.24 7.16 -2.04
C ALA A 109 7.21 6.74 -3.17
N CYS A 110 6.87 5.71 -3.96
CA CYS A 110 7.74 5.22 -5.02
C CYS A 110 8.06 6.28 -6.09
N HIS A 111 7.01 6.94 -6.61
CA HIS A 111 7.16 7.88 -7.74
C HIS A 111 6.33 9.16 -7.56
N GLY A 112 5.78 9.38 -6.35
CA GLY A 112 5.10 10.61 -5.98
C GLY A 112 3.70 10.79 -6.57
N SER A 113 3.02 9.71 -6.98
CA SER A 113 1.59 9.80 -7.33
C SER A 113 0.77 10.10 -6.08
N THR A 114 -0.23 10.96 -6.19
CA THR A 114 -1.18 11.25 -5.12
C THR A 114 -2.62 11.03 -5.59
N PHE A 115 -3.46 10.66 -4.63
CA PHE A 115 -4.88 10.39 -4.84
C PHE A 115 -5.69 11.15 -3.78
N ASP A 116 -6.89 11.54 -4.12
CA ASP A 116 -7.84 12.07 -3.12
C ASP A 116 -8.41 10.95 -2.24
N GLY A 117 -9.28 11.31 -1.30
CA GLY A 117 -9.90 10.35 -0.40
C GLY A 117 -10.81 9.33 -1.09
N ASP A 118 -11.29 9.61 -2.31
CA ASP A 118 -12.08 8.71 -3.14
C ASP A 118 -11.21 7.90 -4.13
N GLY A 119 -9.89 8.03 -4.05
CA GLY A 119 -8.96 7.30 -4.89
C GLY A 119 -8.77 7.87 -6.30
N ASN A 120 -9.28 9.07 -6.60
CA ASN A 120 -9.02 9.72 -7.88
C ASN A 120 -7.60 10.30 -7.89
N VAL A 121 -6.93 10.21 -9.05
CA VAL A 121 -5.58 10.76 -9.20
C VAL A 121 -5.61 12.28 -9.09
N THR A 122 -4.86 12.83 -8.15
CA THR A 122 -4.65 14.28 -7.99
C THR A 122 -3.28 14.71 -8.53
N ARG A 123 -2.32 13.77 -8.58
CA ARG A 123 -0.99 13.97 -9.16
C ARG A 123 -0.45 12.66 -9.74
N GLY A 124 0.08 12.74 -10.97
CA GLY A 124 0.76 11.61 -11.61
C GLY A 124 2.11 11.25 -10.97
N PRO A 125 2.74 10.17 -11.48
CA PRO A 125 2.56 9.55 -12.79
C PRO A 125 1.40 8.54 -12.93
N ALA A 126 0.69 8.16 -11.88
CA ALA A 126 -0.54 7.36 -12.00
C ALA A 126 -1.55 8.06 -12.93
N ARG A 127 -2.31 7.28 -13.70
CA ARG A 127 -3.30 7.80 -14.67
C ARG A 127 -4.71 7.26 -14.47
N SER A 128 -4.87 6.26 -13.61
CA SER A 128 -6.15 5.62 -13.32
C SER A 128 -6.46 5.72 -11.83
N PRO A 129 -7.74 5.87 -11.45
CA PRO A 129 -8.13 5.86 -10.06
C PRO A 129 -7.87 4.50 -9.40
N LEU A 130 -7.92 4.46 -8.08
CA LEU A 130 -7.86 3.23 -7.31
C LEU A 130 -9.14 2.42 -7.51
N GLN A 131 -9.02 1.10 -7.60
CA GLN A 131 -10.18 0.21 -7.73
C GLN A 131 -10.93 0.13 -6.41
N HIS A 132 -12.26 0.33 -6.44
CA HIS A 132 -13.16 0.15 -5.30
C HIS A 132 -13.69 -1.28 -5.21
N TYR A 133 -14.00 -1.72 -3.97
CA TYR A 133 -14.46 -3.06 -3.65
C TYR A 133 -15.73 -3.05 -2.81
N ALA A 134 -16.50 -4.13 -2.90
CA ALA A 134 -17.71 -4.29 -2.12
C ALA A 134 -17.40 -4.33 -0.62
N VAL A 135 -18.21 -3.63 0.16
CA VAL A 135 -18.14 -3.58 1.63
C VAL A 135 -19.45 -4.10 2.19
N THR A 136 -19.36 -4.93 3.22
CA THR A 136 -20.50 -5.35 4.04
C THR A 136 -20.22 -5.03 5.50
N ILE A 137 -21.28 -4.66 6.25
CA ILE A 137 -21.20 -4.42 7.68
C ILE A 137 -22.18 -5.37 8.36
N ALA A 138 -21.67 -6.23 9.22
CA ALA A 138 -22.48 -7.17 9.97
C ALA A 138 -23.23 -6.47 11.13
N ALA A 139 -24.20 -7.16 11.73
CA ALA A 139 -24.99 -6.59 12.83
C ALA A 139 -24.15 -6.24 14.08
N ASP A 140 -23.02 -6.88 14.27
CA ASP A 140 -22.04 -6.59 15.34
C ASP A 140 -21.09 -5.42 14.98
N GLY A 141 -21.29 -4.79 13.82
CA GLY A 141 -20.45 -3.70 13.33
C GLY A 141 -19.18 -4.14 12.61
N THR A 142 -18.95 -5.45 12.43
CA THR A 142 -17.77 -5.95 11.70
C THR A 142 -17.81 -5.55 10.23
N ILE A 143 -16.75 -4.88 9.77
CA ILE A 143 -16.57 -4.48 8.36
C ILE A 143 -15.85 -5.59 7.63
N THR A 144 -16.43 -6.06 6.53
CA THR A 144 -15.79 -7.01 5.60
C THR A 144 -15.71 -6.39 4.21
N VAL A 145 -14.53 -6.44 3.60
CA VAL A 145 -14.27 -5.98 2.22
C VAL A 145 -14.04 -7.21 1.35
N ASP A 146 -14.74 -7.30 0.23
CA ASP A 146 -14.50 -8.37 -0.75
C ASP A 146 -13.72 -7.84 -1.95
N GLY A 147 -12.41 -8.09 -1.96
CA GLY A 147 -11.50 -7.68 -3.02
C GLY A 147 -11.72 -8.39 -4.36
N SER A 148 -12.56 -9.44 -4.42
CA SER A 148 -12.95 -10.09 -5.67
C SER A 148 -14.17 -9.42 -6.34
N GLN A 149 -14.81 -8.48 -5.65
CA GLN A 149 -16.01 -7.78 -6.14
C GLN A 149 -15.72 -6.29 -6.36
N PRO A 150 -15.26 -5.90 -7.56
CA PRO A 150 -15.11 -4.49 -7.90
C PRO A 150 -16.48 -3.81 -7.97
N VAL A 151 -16.55 -2.56 -7.47
CA VAL A 151 -17.76 -1.74 -7.47
C VAL A 151 -17.44 -0.33 -7.98
N SER A 152 -18.50 0.47 -8.21
CA SER A 152 -18.34 1.88 -8.54
C SER A 152 -17.68 2.67 -7.40
N ALA A 153 -16.88 3.67 -7.73
CA ALA A 153 -16.29 4.60 -6.76
C ALA A 153 -17.34 5.37 -5.94
N SER A 154 -18.58 5.49 -6.43
CA SER A 154 -19.70 6.11 -5.71
C SER A 154 -20.41 5.16 -4.72
N THR A 155 -20.07 3.87 -4.72
CA THR A 155 -20.73 2.89 -3.83
C THR A 155 -20.35 3.16 -2.37
N ARG A 156 -21.38 3.27 -1.52
CA ARG A 156 -21.24 3.41 -0.06
C ARG A 156 -22.15 2.41 0.64
N THR A 157 -21.62 1.75 1.66
CA THR A 157 -22.41 0.88 2.54
C THR A 157 -22.88 1.70 3.73
N PRO A 158 -24.20 1.87 3.94
CA PRO A 158 -24.71 2.63 5.08
C PRO A 158 -24.14 2.09 6.41
N ALA A 159 -23.78 3.00 7.30
CA ALA A 159 -23.14 2.65 8.57
C ALA A 159 -24.15 2.63 9.74
N GLY A 160 -25.40 2.24 9.47
CA GLY A 160 -26.43 2.03 10.49
C GLY A 160 -26.74 3.28 11.35
#